data_ee4953c91c80747846ed90e397be52d2
#
_entry.id   ee4953c91c80747846ed90e397be52d2
#
_cell.length_a   1.000
_cell.length_b   1.000
_cell.length_c   1.000
_cell.angle_alpha   90.00
_cell.angle_beta   90.00
_cell.angle_gamma   90.00
#
_symmetry.space_group_name_H-M   'P 1'
#
loop_
_entity.id
_entity.type
_entity.pdbx_description
1 polymer ?
#
loop_
_entity_poly.entity_id
_entity_poly.type
_entity_poly.pdbx_seq_one_letter_code
_entity_poly.pdbx_strand_id
1 'polypeptide(L)'
;MFDSARLASILCAAVMLLSACSTVEPSLSLPRVIAHRGGTADAPENTLEAIRMAIGNHADAIWLSVQLSKDGVPVLFRPADLAVLTDASGPVSARTAAELSRVNAGWTFKSASAQTGDAFPYRSTPVGIPTLRDALRQIPANVPVILDMKALPAEPQTTAVAGVLTDENAWSRVTVYSTEAAYQKSFSAYPQARVFEGRDATRTRLVRVLLGEGCRDVPLARTSTAFELHRDLTVSEKFTLGEGHSAVRATMWTSETVACFRQNRDVRIVAIGVNSIEDYRDAVCLHLDAVLSDSPKKMTAIRAGMLGGVRCGQ
;
A
#
# COMPACT_ATOMS: atom_id res chain seq x y z
N MET A 1 -66.96 -16.41 -68.83
CA MET A 1 -67.92 -15.85 -67.86
C MET A 1 -67.06 -15.45 -66.66
N PHE A 2 -67.15 -14.22 -66.32
CA PHE A 2 -66.40 -13.43 -65.32
C PHE A 2 -66.18 -14.11 -63.97
N ASP A 3 -65.03 -13.94 -63.33
CA ASP A 3 -65.02 -12.99 -62.21
C ASP A 3 -63.65 -12.64 -61.69
N SER A 4 -63.61 -11.52 -61.12
CA SER A 4 -62.55 -10.55 -60.88
C SER A 4 -61.54 -10.91 -59.82
N ALA A 5 -60.34 -10.56 -60.14
CA ALA A 5 -59.21 -10.47 -59.19
C ALA A 5 -59.41 -9.39 -58.11
N ARG A 6 -59.12 -9.71 -56.89
CA ARG A 6 -58.82 -8.71 -55.86
C ARG A 6 -57.37 -8.87 -55.36
N LEU A 7 -56.50 -7.90 -55.76
CA LEU A 7 -55.19 -7.70 -55.18
C LEU A 7 -55.37 -7.25 -53.70
N ALA A 8 -54.79 -8.01 -52.79
CA ALA A 8 -54.58 -7.58 -51.44
C ALA A 8 -53.08 -7.24 -51.28
N SER A 9 -52.76 -5.94 -51.18
CA SER A 9 -51.47 -5.43 -50.89
C SER A 9 -51.13 -5.71 -49.43
N ILE A 10 -50.12 -6.57 -49.15
CA ILE A 10 -49.55 -6.79 -47.84
C ILE A 10 -48.41 -5.78 -47.66
N LEU A 11 -48.68 -4.78 -46.82
CA LEU A 11 -47.70 -3.80 -46.39
C LEU A 11 -46.81 -4.45 -45.32
N CYS A 12 -45.61 -4.92 -45.68
CA CYS A 12 -44.63 -5.39 -44.71
C CYS A 12 -44.00 -4.18 -44.02
N ALA A 13 -44.47 -3.86 -42.82
CA ALA A 13 -43.81 -2.93 -41.92
C ALA A 13 -42.56 -3.60 -41.32
N ALA A 14 -41.38 -3.31 -41.85
CA ALA A 14 -40.13 -3.70 -41.28
C ALA A 14 -39.84 -2.84 -40.03
N VAL A 15 -40.15 -3.39 -38.83
CA VAL A 15 -39.75 -2.82 -37.57
C VAL A 15 -38.23 -3.08 -37.40
N MET A 16 -37.40 -2.08 -37.68
CA MET A 16 -35.99 -2.09 -37.30
C MET A 16 -35.91 -1.98 -35.80
N LEU A 17 -35.68 -3.09 -35.12
CA LEU A 17 -35.23 -3.14 -33.74
C LEU A 17 -33.77 -2.64 -33.71
N LEU A 18 -33.59 -1.36 -33.44
CA LEU A 18 -32.30 -0.78 -33.03
C LEU A 18 -31.97 -1.36 -31.64
N SER A 19 -31.28 -2.50 -31.64
CA SER A 19 -30.60 -2.98 -30.44
C SER A 19 -29.52 -1.98 -30.10
N ALA A 20 -29.83 -1.03 -29.23
CA ALA A 20 -28.84 -0.23 -28.57
C ALA A 20 -28.00 -1.20 -27.70
N CYS A 21 -26.85 -1.66 -28.24
CA CYS A 21 -25.79 -2.22 -27.42
C CYS A 21 -25.33 -1.12 -26.50
N SER A 22 -25.90 -1.03 -25.30
CA SER A 22 -25.31 -0.31 -24.21
C SER A 22 -24.02 -1.05 -23.89
N THR A 23 -22.90 -0.56 -24.41
CA THR A 23 -21.57 -0.93 -23.90
C THR A 23 -21.54 -0.47 -22.46
N VAL A 24 -21.82 -1.40 -21.55
CA VAL A 24 -21.51 -1.20 -20.13
C VAL A 24 -19.99 -1.04 -20.09
N GLU A 25 -19.52 0.20 -20.02
CA GLU A 25 -18.12 0.44 -19.72
C GLU A 25 -17.82 -0.29 -18.41
N PRO A 26 -16.75 -1.11 -18.36
CA PRO A 26 -16.38 -1.79 -17.14
C PRO A 26 -16.19 -0.72 -16.06
N SER A 27 -16.99 -0.80 -15.00
CA SER A 27 -16.84 0.13 -13.87
C SER A 27 -15.42 0.02 -13.37
N LEU A 28 -14.67 1.13 -13.42
CA LEU A 28 -13.32 1.22 -12.88
C LEU A 28 -13.37 0.84 -11.40
N SER A 29 -12.73 -0.26 -11.02
CA SER A 29 -12.62 -0.64 -9.62
C SER A 29 -11.68 0.32 -8.92
N LEU A 30 -12.15 0.94 -7.84
CA LEU A 30 -11.30 1.83 -7.04
C LEU A 30 -10.21 1.00 -6.33
N PRO A 31 -8.91 1.41 -6.40
CA PRO A 31 -7.84 0.77 -5.65
C PRO A 31 -8.14 0.70 -4.15
N ARG A 32 -7.74 -0.38 -3.51
CA ARG A 32 -7.84 -0.52 -2.05
C ARG A 32 -6.94 0.48 -1.36
N VAL A 33 -7.37 1.03 -0.24
CA VAL A 33 -6.58 1.95 0.59
C VAL A 33 -5.92 1.17 1.71
N ILE A 34 -4.59 1.13 1.71
CA ILE A 34 -3.77 0.54 2.76
C ILE A 34 -3.28 1.68 3.67
N ALA A 35 -3.54 1.57 4.97
CA ALA A 35 -3.09 2.54 5.96
C ALA A 35 -1.58 2.39 6.23
N HIS A 36 -0.76 3.35 5.77
CA HIS A 36 0.68 3.35 5.97
C HIS A 36 1.02 3.50 7.46
N ARG A 37 1.55 2.44 8.08
CA ARG A 37 1.85 2.34 9.52
C ARG A 37 0.65 2.70 10.42
N GLY A 38 -0.56 2.35 9.95
CA GLY A 38 -1.80 2.71 10.61
C GLY A 38 -2.35 4.10 10.25
N GLY A 39 -1.66 4.87 9.40
CA GLY A 39 -2.08 6.22 8.98
C GLY A 39 -1.25 7.31 9.67
N THR A 40 -0.02 7.53 9.17
CA THR A 40 1.00 8.43 9.77
C THR A 40 0.59 9.89 9.86
N ALA A 41 -0.39 10.33 9.05
CA ALA A 41 -0.92 11.69 9.08
C ALA A 41 -2.16 11.84 9.99
N ASP A 42 -2.79 10.74 10.37
CA ASP A 42 -4.02 10.76 11.19
C ASP A 42 -3.72 10.54 12.68
N ALA A 43 -2.69 9.72 13.00
CA ALA A 43 -2.27 9.40 14.37
C ALA A 43 -0.78 8.98 14.41
N PRO A 44 -0.17 8.87 15.62
CA PRO A 44 1.21 8.39 15.76
C PRO A 44 1.39 7.02 15.11
N GLU A 45 2.34 6.91 14.17
CA GLU A 45 2.56 5.72 13.37
C GLU A 45 2.84 4.46 14.21
N ASN A 46 2.40 3.29 13.73
CA ASN A 46 2.66 2.00 14.35
C ASN A 46 2.13 1.88 15.80
N THR A 47 1.10 2.62 16.17
CA THR A 47 0.44 2.54 17.49
C THR A 47 -0.94 1.89 17.38
N LEU A 48 -1.46 1.41 18.51
CA LEU A 48 -2.83 0.90 18.57
C LEU A 48 -3.85 2.00 18.25
N GLU A 49 -3.54 3.24 18.58
CA GLU A 49 -4.39 4.40 18.25
C GLU A 49 -4.48 4.61 16.74
N ALA A 50 -3.34 4.58 16.02
CA ALA A 50 -3.34 4.68 14.55
C ALA A 50 -4.13 3.54 13.91
N ILE A 51 -3.96 2.31 14.39
CA ILE A 51 -4.71 1.14 13.92
C ILE A 51 -6.23 1.35 14.13
N ARG A 52 -6.64 1.80 15.31
CA ARG A 52 -8.03 2.08 15.63
C ARG A 52 -8.63 3.14 14.69
N MET A 53 -7.89 4.23 14.44
CA MET A 53 -8.31 5.30 13.53
C MET A 53 -8.39 4.81 12.08
N ALA A 54 -7.42 4.01 11.61
CA ALA A 54 -7.44 3.44 10.26
C ALA A 54 -8.68 2.57 10.03
N ILE A 55 -9.02 1.70 11.00
CA ILE A 55 -10.22 0.87 10.97
C ILE A 55 -11.49 1.74 10.94
N GLY A 56 -11.57 2.75 11.82
CA GLY A 56 -12.69 3.69 11.87
C GLY A 56 -12.88 4.52 10.60
N ASN A 57 -11.81 4.75 9.85
CA ASN A 57 -11.80 5.41 8.54
C ASN A 57 -11.85 4.41 7.36
N HIS A 58 -12.27 3.18 7.59
CA HIS A 58 -12.51 2.17 6.57
C HIS A 58 -11.31 1.87 5.66
N ALA A 59 -10.09 1.85 6.21
CA ALA A 59 -8.93 1.35 5.50
C ALA A 59 -9.14 -0.12 5.11
N ASP A 60 -8.83 -0.48 3.86
CA ASP A 60 -9.04 -1.84 3.34
C ASP A 60 -7.96 -2.82 3.82
N ALA A 61 -6.81 -2.30 4.29
CA ALA A 61 -5.72 -3.07 4.89
C ALA A 61 -4.84 -2.15 5.74
N ILE A 62 -3.99 -2.74 6.59
CA ILE A 62 -3.08 -2.00 7.46
C ILE A 62 -1.64 -2.47 7.21
N TRP A 63 -0.74 -1.53 6.96
CA TRP A 63 0.69 -1.75 6.82
C TRP A 63 1.39 -1.34 8.11
N LEU A 64 2.18 -2.23 8.70
CA LEU A 64 2.86 -2.03 9.99
C LEU A 64 4.35 -2.35 9.85
N SER A 65 5.20 -1.50 10.42
CA SER A 65 6.64 -1.77 10.50
C SER A 65 6.95 -2.52 11.78
N VAL A 66 7.73 -3.61 11.67
CA VAL A 66 8.04 -4.50 12.79
C VAL A 66 9.53 -4.51 13.06
N GLN A 67 9.90 -4.40 14.32
CA GLN A 67 11.24 -4.62 14.85
C GLN A 67 11.23 -5.68 15.96
N LEU A 68 12.41 -6.03 16.46
CA LEU A 68 12.57 -7.00 17.53
C LEU A 68 13.10 -6.30 18.79
N SER A 69 12.41 -6.48 19.92
CA SER A 69 12.85 -6.01 21.24
C SER A 69 14.05 -6.81 21.78
N LYS A 70 14.67 -6.34 22.86
CA LYS A 70 15.78 -7.02 23.53
C LYS A 70 15.43 -8.45 23.99
N ASP A 71 14.20 -8.66 24.41
CA ASP A 71 13.66 -9.95 24.86
C ASP A 71 13.04 -10.79 23.74
N GLY A 72 13.30 -10.42 22.46
CA GLY A 72 12.89 -11.21 21.29
C GLY A 72 11.41 -11.09 20.93
N VAL A 73 10.69 -10.09 21.44
CA VAL A 73 9.28 -9.85 21.13
C VAL A 73 9.15 -8.95 19.91
N PRO A 74 8.37 -9.31 18.88
CA PRO A 74 8.06 -8.43 17.76
C PRO A 74 7.22 -7.23 18.22
N VAL A 75 7.72 -6.01 17.98
CA VAL A 75 7.09 -4.73 18.34
C VAL A 75 6.93 -3.84 17.12
N LEU A 76 5.95 -2.91 17.19
CA LEU A 76 5.65 -2.04 16.06
C LEU A 76 6.44 -0.73 16.17
N PHE A 77 7.48 -0.60 15.39
CA PHE A 77 8.27 0.63 15.29
C PHE A 77 9.09 0.63 13.99
N ARG A 78 9.35 1.82 13.41
CA ARG A 78 10.04 1.89 12.12
C ARG A 78 11.46 2.44 12.19
N PRO A 79 11.74 3.59 12.84
CA PRO A 79 13.08 4.15 12.87
C PRO A 79 14.09 3.25 13.57
N ALA A 80 15.37 3.39 13.25
CA ALA A 80 16.44 2.66 13.92
C ALA A 80 16.63 3.12 15.36
N ASP A 81 16.40 4.41 15.64
CA ASP A 81 16.52 5.02 16.95
C ASP A 81 15.18 5.55 17.46
N LEU A 82 14.88 5.32 18.73
CA LEU A 82 13.66 5.76 19.40
C LEU A 82 13.54 7.30 19.40
N ALA A 83 14.66 8.04 19.45
CA ALA A 83 14.65 9.51 19.51
C ALA A 83 14.00 10.18 18.29
N VAL A 84 13.83 9.46 17.18
CA VAL A 84 13.18 10.01 15.97
C VAL A 84 11.71 10.32 16.19
N LEU A 85 10.99 9.49 16.96
CA LEU A 85 9.53 9.61 17.13
C LEU A 85 9.08 9.69 18.59
N THR A 86 9.97 9.39 19.55
CA THR A 86 9.57 9.20 20.95
C THR A 86 10.30 10.17 21.89
N ASP A 87 9.95 10.12 23.17
CA ASP A 87 10.62 10.79 24.28
C ASP A 87 11.84 10.02 24.83
N ALA A 88 12.20 8.89 24.19
CA ALA A 88 13.34 8.05 24.55
C ALA A 88 14.39 8.05 23.43
N SER A 89 15.56 7.45 23.67
CA SER A 89 16.64 7.32 22.69
C SER A 89 17.23 5.90 22.69
N GLY A 90 18.02 5.61 21.65
CA GLY A 90 18.68 4.33 21.43
C GLY A 90 17.85 3.34 20.61
N PRO A 91 18.42 2.19 20.25
CA PRO A 91 17.73 1.22 19.39
C PRO A 91 16.64 0.46 20.15
N VAL A 92 15.62 0.04 19.42
CA VAL A 92 14.53 -0.82 19.92
C VAL A 92 15.08 -2.09 20.59
N SER A 93 16.10 -2.70 19.99
CA SER A 93 16.72 -3.93 20.49
C SER A 93 17.47 -3.79 21.83
N ALA A 94 17.65 -2.56 22.36
CA ALA A 94 18.25 -2.34 23.67
C ALA A 94 17.23 -2.41 24.82
N ARG A 95 15.92 -2.43 24.52
CA ARG A 95 14.83 -2.42 25.51
C ARG A 95 13.92 -3.63 25.36
N THR A 96 13.39 -4.11 26.48
CA THR A 96 12.36 -5.14 26.51
C THR A 96 11.03 -4.61 25.97
N ALA A 97 10.13 -5.50 25.53
CA ALA A 97 8.80 -5.10 25.09
C ALA A 97 8.02 -4.35 26.19
N ALA A 98 8.18 -4.76 27.45
CA ALA A 98 7.57 -4.10 28.61
C ALA A 98 8.11 -2.68 28.86
N GLU A 99 9.39 -2.42 28.58
CA GLU A 99 9.96 -1.08 28.62
C GLU A 99 9.46 -0.23 27.45
N LEU A 100 9.41 -0.80 26.24
CA LEU A 100 8.95 -0.13 25.03
C LEU A 100 7.47 0.28 25.12
N SER A 101 6.64 -0.50 25.78
CA SER A 101 5.21 -0.15 25.99
C SER A 101 4.99 1.12 26.83
N ARG A 102 6.01 1.58 27.56
CA ARG A 102 5.99 2.82 28.38
C ARG A 102 6.63 4.02 27.69
N VAL A 103 7.30 3.81 26.54
CA VAL A 103 7.87 4.88 25.73
C VAL A 103 6.77 5.57 24.95
N ASN A 104 6.74 6.89 24.97
CA ASN A 104 5.72 7.65 24.23
C ASN A 104 6.00 7.73 22.73
N ALA A 105 5.41 6.84 21.95
CA ALA A 105 5.52 6.81 20.49
C ALA A 105 4.80 7.98 19.77
N GLY A 106 4.03 8.78 20.50
CA GLY A 106 3.35 9.96 19.97
C GLY A 106 4.06 11.28 20.25
N TRP A 107 5.26 11.27 20.84
CA TRP A 107 5.96 12.47 21.33
C TRP A 107 6.18 13.54 20.27
N THR A 108 6.52 13.14 19.04
CA THR A 108 6.79 14.05 17.92
C THR A 108 5.59 14.25 16.98
N PHE A 109 4.48 13.54 17.21
CA PHE A 109 3.32 13.62 16.33
C PHE A 109 2.68 15.01 16.41
N LYS A 110 2.55 15.68 15.25
CA LYS A 110 1.86 16.96 15.10
C LYS A 110 0.47 16.73 14.53
N SER A 111 -0.55 17.26 15.21
CA SER A 111 -1.90 17.24 14.67
C SER A 111 -2.05 18.26 13.53
N ALA A 112 -2.64 17.85 12.42
CA ALA A 112 -2.97 18.74 11.31
C ALA A 112 -4.01 19.81 11.69
N SER A 113 -4.80 19.59 12.77
CA SER A 113 -5.80 20.52 13.29
C SER A 113 -5.24 21.53 14.34
N ALA A 114 -3.93 21.61 14.49
CA ALA A 114 -3.25 22.40 15.53
C ALA A 114 -3.37 23.93 15.40
N GLN A 115 -4.19 24.44 14.47
CA GLN A 115 -4.42 25.90 14.37
C GLN A 115 -5.16 26.50 15.59
N THR A 116 -5.80 25.65 16.41
CA THR A 116 -6.59 26.10 17.58
C THR A 116 -6.36 25.26 18.85
N GLY A 117 -5.43 24.31 18.85
CA GLY A 117 -5.20 23.36 19.95
C GLY A 117 -3.73 23.00 20.19
N ASP A 118 -3.49 22.00 21.02
CA ASP A 118 -2.15 21.49 21.29
C ASP A 118 -1.52 20.90 20.00
N ALA A 119 -0.37 21.45 19.61
CA ALA A 119 0.38 20.98 18.45
C ALA A 119 0.86 19.53 18.60
N PHE A 120 1.05 19.05 19.83
CA PHE A 120 1.58 17.73 20.17
C PHE A 120 0.66 17.01 21.18
N PRO A 121 -0.56 16.63 20.80
CA PRO A 121 -1.59 16.13 21.71
C PRO A 121 -1.17 14.89 22.51
N TYR A 122 -0.27 14.08 21.93
CA TYR A 122 0.18 12.85 22.58
C TYR A 122 1.30 13.06 23.62
N ARG A 123 1.75 14.29 23.85
CA ARG A 123 2.63 14.59 24.99
C ARG A 123 1.88 14.56 26.31
N SER A 124 0.61 14.95 26.29
CA SER A 124 -0.30 14.89 27.46
C SER A 124 -1.06 13.56 27.55
N THR A 125 -1.26 12.86 26.43
CA THR A 125 -1.93 11.56 26.34
C THR A 125 -1.00 10.54 25.68
N PRO A 126 0.02 10.02 26.39
CA PRO A 126 1.02 9.14 25.81
C PRO A 126 0.44 7.86 25.22
N VAL A 127 1.01 7.41 24.09
CA VAL A 127 0.71 6.12 23.47
C VAL A 127 2.00 5.29 23.40
N GLY A 128 1.96 4.07 23.89
CA GLY A 128 3.11 3.18 23.94
C GLY A 128 3.43 2.52 22.59
N ILE A 129 4.63 1.94 22.50
CA ILE A 129 5.01 1.05 21.38
C ILE A 129 4.37 -0.33 21.64
N PRO A 130 3.41 -0.78 20.82
CA PRO A 130 2.72 -2.04 21.03
C PRO A 130 3.50 -3.24 20.50
N THR A 131 3.16 -4.44 20.97
CA THR A 131 3.62 -5.68 20.35
C THR A 131 2.82 -5.97 19.07
N LEU A 132 3.41 -6.78 18.17
CA LEU A 132 2.70 -7.30 17.01
C LEU A 132 1.45 -8.09 17.42
N ARG A 133 1.51 -8.83 18.54
CA ARG A 133 0.39 -9.61 19.08
C ARG A 133 -0.78 -8.70 19.45
N ASP A 134 -0.53 -7.60 20.16
CA ASP A 134 -1.57 -6.64 20.53
C ASP A 134 -2.24 -6.03 19.28
N ALA A 135 -1.45 -5.68 18.28
CA ALA A 135 -1.96 -5.14 17.02
C ALA A 135 -2.85 -6.16 16.28
N LEU A 136 -2.41 -7.42 16.15
CA LEU A 136 -3.18 -8.46 15.48
C LEU A 136 -4.51 -8.77 16.18
N ARG A 137 -4.54 -8.67 17.51
CA ARG A 137 -5.78 -8.85 18.30
C ARG A 137 -6.74 -7.67 18.14
N GLN A 138 -6.22 -6.47 17.97
CA GLN A 138 -7.05 -5.28 17.77
C GLN A 138 -7.62 -5.20 16.33
N ILE A 139 -6.86 -5.67 15.34
CA ILE A 139 -7.28 -5.63 13.94
C ILE A 139 -8.31 -6.75 13.67
N PRO A 140 -9.53 -6.44 13.16
CA PRO A 140 -10.52 -7.45 12.82
C PRO A 140 -9.95 -8.54 11.91
N ALA A 141 -10.38 -9.78 12.09
CA ALA A 141 -9.82 -10.94 11.38
C ALA A 141 -9.99 -10.87 9.84
N ASN A 142 -10.98 -10.15 9.36
CA ASN A 142 -11.24 -9.91 7.93
C ASN A 142 -10.41 -8.78 7.32
N VAL A 143 -9.64 -8.02 8.11
CA VAL A 143 -8.78 -6.93 7.62
C VAL A 143 -7.38 -7.47 7.36
N PRO A 144 -6.88 -7.40 6.11
CA PRO A 144 -5.53 -7.81 5.76
C PRO A 144 -4.47 -6.92 6.43
N VAL A 145 -3.32 -7.52 6.75
CA VAL A 145 -2.17 -6.83 7.35
C VAL A 145 -0.93 -7.07 6.51
N ILE A 146 -0.16 -6.03 6.25
CA ILE A 146 1.16 -6.11 5.65
C ILE A 146 2.19 -5.81 6.75
N LEU A 147 3.13 -6.72 6.97
CA LEU A 147 4.22 -6.55 7.91
C LEU A 147 5.50 -6.17 7.18
N ASP A 148 5.99 -4.97 7.43
CA ASP A 148 7.22 -4.42 6.87
C ASP A 148 8.38 -4.66 7.87
N MET A 149 9.21 -5.66 7.58
CA MET A 149 10.25 -6.17 8.45
C MET A 149 11.47 -5.25 8.46
N LYS A 150 11.96 -4.84 9.65
CA LYS A 150 12.98 -3.78 9.79
C LYS A 150 14.23 -4.17 10.59
N ALA A 151 14.20 -5.24 11.39
CA ALA A 151 15.39 -5.65 12.15
C ALA A 151 16.34 -6.53 11.32
N LEU A 152 17.61 -6.43 11.58
CA LEU A 152 18.64 -7.33 11.05
C LEU A 152 19.48 -7.87 12.20
N PRO A 153 19.96 -9.14 12.13
CA PRO A 153 19.75 -10.10 11.04
C PRO A 153 18.29 -10.57 10.94
N ALA A 154 17.87 -11.04 9.75
CA ALA A 154 16.47 -11.34 9.43
C ALA A 154 15.91 -12.55 10.19
N GLU A 155 16.71 -13.59 10.41
CA GLU A 155 16.27 -14.87 10.95
C GLU A 155 15.63 -14.78 12.34
N PRO A 156 16.21 -14.09 13.35
CA PRO A 156 15.58 -13.98 14.67
C PRO A 156 14.20 -13.32 14.60
N GLN A 157 14.06 -12.25 13.83
CA GLN A 157 12.77 -11.57 13.67
C GLN A 157 11.78 -12.43 12.88
N THR A 158 12.22 -13.12 11.82
CA THR A 158 11.37 -14.05 11.05
C THR A 158 10.80 -15.13 11.97
N THR A 159 11.64 -15.77 12.80
CA THR A 159 11.21 -16.82 13.73
C THR A 159 10.21 -16.28 14.75
N ALA A 160 10.48 -15.14 15.35
CA ALA A 160 9.60 -14.53 16.35
C ALA A 160 8.24 -14.12 15.73
N VAL A 161 8.25 -13.50 14.55
CA VAL A 161 7.02 -13.13 13.83
C VAL A 161 6.24 -14.37 13.42
N ALA A 162 6.90 -15.40 12.88
CA ALA A 162 6.24 -16.66 12.50
C ALA A 162 5.54 -17.31 13.72
N GLY A 163 6.17 -17.31 14.89
CA GLY A 163 5.55 -17.77 16.13
C GLY A 163 4.27 -16.98 16.46
N VAL A 164 4.32 -15.65 16.43
CA VAL A 164 3.12 -14.82 16.68
C VAL A 164 2.03 -15.09 15.64
N LEU A 165 2.36 -15.21 14.34
CA LEU A 165 1.38 -15.48 13.30
C LEU A 165 0.70 -16.85 13.46
N THR A 166 1.45 -17.83 13.95
CA THR A 166 0.92 -19.16 14.25
C THR A 166 -0.01 -19.12 15.47
N ASP A 167 0.43 -18.54 16.58
CA ASP A 167 -0.34 -18.44 17.81
C ASP A 167 -1.66 -17.69 17.63
N GLU A 168 -1.66 -16.60 16.85
CA GLU A 168 -2.82 -15.74 16.57
C GLU A 168 -3.63 -16.22 15.35
N ASN A 169 -3.28 -17.37 14.73
CA ASN A 169 -3.91 -17.89 13.51
C ASN A 169 -4.02 -16.84 12.40
N ALA A 170 -2.96 -16.04 12.20
CA ALA A 170 -2.98 -14.84 11.37
C ALA A 170 -2.38 -15.02 9.96
N TRP A 171 -1.79 -16.18 9.64
CA TRP A 171 -1.13 -16.41 8.36
C TRP A 171 -1.99 -16.10 7.12
N SER A 172 -3.28 -16.43 7.19
CA SER A 172 -4.20 -16.24 6.05
C SER A 172 -4.47 -14.78 5.69
N ARG A 173 -4.29 -13.85 6.64
CA ARG A 173 -4.54 -12.42 6.45
C ARG A 173 -3.28 -11.56 6.44
N VAL A 174 -2.09 -12.14 6.66
CA VAL A 174 -0.83 -11.42 6.70
C VAL A 174 -0.02 -11.64 5.42
N THR A 175 0.61 -10.59 4.93
CA THR A 175 1.61 -10.62 3.86
C THR A 175 2.85 -9.89 4.34
N VAL A 176 4.03 -10.45 4.10
CA VAL A 176 5.31 -9.89 4.54
C VAL A 176 5.93 -9.05 3.43
N TYR A 177 6.45 -7.90 3.80
CA TYR A 177 7.25 -7.02 2.96
C TYR A 177 8.58 -6.72 3.65
N SER A 178 9.63 -6.50 2.88
CA SER A 178 10.88 -5.88 3.34
C SER A 178 11.64 -5.28 2.17
N THR A 179 12.46 -4.28 2.46
CA THR A 179 13.51 -3.78 1.55
C THR A 179 14.72 -4.71 1.50
N GLU A 180 14.87 -5.57 2.51
CA GLU A 180 16.00 -6.48 2.67
C GLU A 180 15.69 -7.87 2.09
N ALA A 181 16.45 -8.29 1.08
CA ALA A 181 16.27 -9.59 0.42
C ALA A 181 16.45 -10.81 1.36
N ALA A 182 17.12 -10.62 2.50
CA ALA A 182 17.27 -11.64 3.52
C ALA A 182 15.93 -12.16 4.05
N TYR A 183 14.88 -11.33 4.05
CA TYR A 183 13.56 -11.74 4.51
C TYR A 183 12.83 -12.65 3.54
N GLN A 184 12.97 -12.46 2.21
CA GLN A 184 12.43 -13.40 1.23
C GLN A 184 13.02 -14.80 1.44
N LYS A 185 14.33 -14.85 1.71
CA LYS A 185 15.03 -16.10 2.00
C LYS A 185 14.58 -16.72 3.33
N SER A 186 14.51 -15.94 4.42
CA SER A 186 14.12 -16.45 5.73
C SER A 186 12.69 -16.99 5.75
N PHE A 187 11.74 -16.27 5.12
CA PHE A 187 10.35 -16.71 5.06
C PHE A 187 10.11 -17.88 4.11
N SER A 188 11.06 -18.25 3.24
CA SER A 188 10.93 -19.46 2.40
C SER A 188 10.85 -20.76 3.20
N ALA A 189 11.28 -20.74 4.47
CA ALA A 189 11.11 -21.87 5.40
C ALA A 189 9.66 -22.07 5.88
N TYR A 190 8.76 -21.11 5.58
CA TYR A 190 7.36 -21.14 6.01
C TYR A 190 6.43 -21.20 4.78
N PRO A 191 5.98 -22.40 4.35
CA PRO A 191 5.18 -22.57 3.12
C PRO A 191 3.88 -21.76 3.08
N GLN A 192 3.31 -21.43 4.24
CA GLN A 192 2.11 -20.60 4.38
C GLN A 192 2.38 -19.11 4.26
N ALA A 193 3.65 -18.66 4.28
CA ALA A 193 3.99 -17.25 4.21
C ALA A 193 3.71 -16.69 2.81
N ARG A 194 3.04 -15.56 2.77
CA ARG A 194 2.91 -14.74 1.57
C ARG A 194 3.89 -13.58 1.68
N VAL A 195 4.75 -13.45 0.69
CA VAL A 195 5.84 -12.47 0.71
C VAL A 195 5.76 -11.64 -0.56
N PHE A 196 5.95 -10.33 -0.43
CA PHE A 196 6.11 -9.46 -1.58
C PHE A 196 7.36 -9.79 -2.38
N GLU A 197 7.34 -9.50 -3.67
CA GLU A 197 8.55 -9.48 -4.48
C GLU A 197 9.61 -8.58 -3.83
N GLY A 198 10.88 -8.98 -3.93
CA GLY A 198 11.99 -8.17 -3.42
C GLY A 198 12.01 -6.78 -4.09
N ARG A 199 12.18 -5.74 -3.28
CA ARG A 199 12.14 -4.35 -3.76
C ARG A 199 13.11 -4.06 -4.90
N ASP A 200 14.30 -4.68 -4.89
CA ASP A 200 15.30 -4.46 -5.93
C ASP A 200 14.87 -5.05 -7.28
N ALA A 201 14.21 -6.21 -7.30
CA ALA A 201 13.67 -6.80 -8.52
C ALA A 201 12.56 -5.89 -9.10
N THR A 202 11.63 -5.43 -8.26
CA THR A 202 10.57 -4.48 -8.66
C THR A 202 11.18 -3.19 -9.22
N ARG A 203 12.13 -2.57 -8.49
CA ARG A 203 12.81 -1.34 -8.91
C ARG A 203 13.53 -1.50 -10.25
N THR A 204 14.33 -2.56 -10.38
CA THR A 204 15.10 -2.81 -11.61
C THR A 204 14.20 -2.95 -12.82
N ARG A 205 13.09 -3.67 -12.69
CA ARG A 205 12.10 -3.83 -13.77
C ARG A 205 11.45 -2.50 -14.15
N LEU A 206 10.99 -1.72 -13.15
CA LEU A 206 10.42 -0.39 -13.38
C LEU A 206 11.39 0.51 -14.16
N VAL A 207 12.63 0.61 -13.68
CA VAL A 207 13.66 1.45 -14.30
C VAL A 207 13.96 1.01 -15.73
N ARG A 208 14.11 -0.29 -16.01
CA ARG A 208 14.34 -0.81 -17.37
C ARG A 208 13.24 -0.41 -18.34
N VAL A 209 11.97 -0.59 -17.92
CA VAL A 209 10.84 -0.20 -18.77
C VAL A 209 10.84 1.30 -19.03
N LEU A 210 11.06 2.12 -18.01
CA LEU A 210 11.10 3.58 -18.11
C LEU A 210 12.24 4.09 -18.98
N LEU A 211 13.37 3.36 -19.06
CA LEU A 211 14.50 3.66 -19.93
C LEU A 211 14.33 3.12 -21.38
N GLY A 212 13.20 2.49 -21.69
CA GLY A 212 12.94 1.92 -23.01
C GLY A 212 13.67 0.61 -23.29
N GLU A 213 14.27 -0.04 -22.27
CA GLU A 213 14.96 -1.33 -22.43
C GLU A 213 14.01 -2.54 -22.56
N GLY A 214 12.71 -2.27 -22.52
CA GLY A 214 11.65 -3.27 -22.62
C GLY A 214 11.35 -4.01 -21.30
N CYS A 215 10.33 -4.86 -21.37
CA CYS A 215 9.87 -5.67 -20.24
C CYS A 215 10.64 -6.99 -20.19
N ARG A 216 11.36 -7.22 -19.10
CA ARG A 216 12.10 -8.49 -18.84
C ARG A 216 11.85 -8.91 -17.40
N ASP A 217 12.04 -10.20 -17.13
CA ASP A 217 11.94 -10.78 -15.77
C ASP A 217 10.60 -10.45 -15.10
N VAL A 218 9.49 -10.78 -15.77
CA VAL A 218 8.12 -10.57 -15.30
C VAL A 218 7.94 -11.18 -13.91
N PRO A 219 7.21 -10.54 -12.98
CA PRO A 219 6.95 -11.12 -11.67
C PRO A 219 6.28 -12.48 -11.76
N LEU A 220 6.57 -13.36 -10.80
CA LEU A 220 5.91 -14.65 -10.70
C LEU A 220 4.40 -14.48 -10.46
N ALA A 221 3.62 -15.48 -10.89
CA ALA A 221 2.17 -15.51 -10.60
C ALA A 221 1.89 -15.42 -9.09
N ARG A 222 0.77 -14.78 -8.73
CA ARG A 222 0.31 -14.59 -7.35
C ARG A 222 1.26 -13.79 -6.46
N THR A 223 2.15 -13.01 -7.07
CA THR A 223 3.08 -12.10 -6.39
C THR A 223 2.39 -10.77 -6.13
N SER A 224 2.74 -10.15 -5.01
CA SER A 224 2.45 -8.73 -4.75
C SER A 224 3.73 -7.93 -4.92
N THR A 225 3.63 -6.77 -5.57
CA THR A 225 4.72 -5.81 -5.73
C THR A 225 4.34 -4.47 -5.13
N ALA A 226 5.31 -3.74 -4.58
CA ALA A 226 5.06 -2.42 -4.02
C ALA A 226 6.22 -1.48 -4.34
N PHE A 227 5.89 -0.31 -4.89
CA PHE A 227 6.86 0.75 -5.16
C PHE A 227 6.17 2.11 -5.13
N GLU A 228 6.95 3.18 -4.98
CA GLU A 228 6.42 4.54 -4.97
C GLU A 228 5.74 4.86 -6.32
N LEU A 229 4.60 5.59 -6.26
CA LEU A 229 3.96 6.12 -7.47
C LEU A 229 4.87 7.15 -8.13
N HIS A 230 5.40 8.06 -7.30
CA HIS A 230 6.39 9.05 -7.69
C HIS A 230 7.63 8.93 -6.82
N ARG A 231 8.79 9.21 -7.40
CA ARG A 231 10.06 9.19 -6.68
C ARG A 231 10.89 10.41 -7.05
N ASP A 232 11.35 11.14 -6.03
CA ASP A 232 12.32 12.20 -6.22
C ASP A 232 13.71 11.56 -6.40
N LEU A 233 14.36 11.90 -7.49
CA LEU A 233 15.68 11.41 -7.89
C LEU A 233 16.60 12.61 -8.06
N THR A 234 17.87 12.42 -7.75
CA THR A 234 18.94 13.35 -8.12
C THR A 234 19.72 12.74 -9.28
N VAL A 235 19.67 13.39 -10.43
CA VAL A 235 20.51 13.04 -11.59
C VAL A 235 21.80 13.80 -11.44
N SER A 236 22.93 13.08 -11.45
CA SER A 236 24.27 13.66 -11.42
C SER A 236 24.94 13.52 -12.76
N GLU A 237 25.43 14.62 -13.33
CA GLU A 237 26.16 14.67 -14.58
C GLU A 237 27.57 15.15 -14.32
N LYS A 238 28.55 14.43 -14.87
CA LYS A 238 29.98 14.80 -14.80
C LYS A 238 30.36 15.64 -16.02
N PHE A 239 30.84 16.85 -15.77
CA PHE A 239 31.40 17.74 -16.76
C PHE A 239 32.91 17.82 -16.62
N THR A 240 33.60 18.40 -17.60
CA THR A 240 35.07 18.53 -17.59
C THR A 240 35.61 19.28 -16.38
N LEU A 241 34.86 20.24 -15.85
CA LEU A 241 35.28 21.13 -14.76
C LEU A 241 34.41 21.00 -13.51
N GLY A 242 33.62 19.92 -13.37
CA GLY A 242 32.79 19.75 -12.19
C GLY A 242 31.67 18.74 -12.37
N GLU A 243 30.78 18.73 -11.42
CA GLU A 243 29.59 17.86 -11.39
C GLU A 243 28.34 18.70 -11.23
N GLY A 244 27.33 18.45 -12.07
CA GLY A 244 26.01 19.06 -11.98
C GLY A 244 24.99 18.10 -11.37
N HIS A 245 24.03 18.65 -10.60
CA HIS A 245 22.95 17.87 -9.99
C HIS A 245 21.62 18.48 -10.36
N SER A 246 20.69 17.63 -10.84
CA SER A 246 19.32 18.02 -11.16
C SER A 246 18.32 17.17 -10.36
N ALA A 247 17.38 17.82 -9.69
CA ALA A 247 16.27 17.13 -9.05
C ALA A 247 15.19 16.78 -10.08
N VAL A 248 14.77 15.53 -10.14
CA VAL A 248 13.73 15.03 -11.04
C VAL A 248 12.71 14.24 -10.23
N ARG A 249 11.42 14.55 -10.38
CA ARG A 249 10.34 13.72 -9.87
C ARG A 249 9.93 12.72 -10.94
N ALA A 250 10.33 11.47 -10.77
CA ALA A 250 9.99 10.38 -11.70
C ALA A 250 8.65 9.75 -11.33
N THR A 251 7.78 9.54 -12.32
CA THR A 251 6.59 8.68 -12.19
C THR A 251 7.01 7.24 -12.48
N MET A 252 6.88 6.37 -11.47
CA MET A 252 7.37 4.99 -11.57
C MET A 252 6.32 4.04 -12.15
N TRP A 253 5.04 4.26 -11.82
CA TRP A 253 3.93 3.50 -12.38
C TRP A 253 3.33 4.28 -13.55
N THR A 254 3.51 3.78 -14.75
CA THR A 254 2.93 4.26 -16.01
C THR A 254 2.15 3.13 -16.68
N SER A 255 1.42 3.39 -17.75
CA SER A 255 0.73 2.36 -18.55
C SER A 255 1.69 1.25 -19.00
N GLU A 256 2.90 1.62 -19.43
CA GLU A 256 3.91 0.67 -19.90
C GLU A 256 4.47 -0.19 -18.77
N THR A 257 4.79 0.42 -17.62
CA THR A 257 5.29 -0.34 -16.47
C THR A 257 4.21 -1.27 -15.91
N VAL A 258 2.97 -0.80 -15.78
CA VAL A 258 1.83 -1.64 -15.37
C VAL A 258 1.61 -2.78 -16.36
N ALA A 259 1.62 -2.52 -17.67
CA ALA A 259 1.48 -3.56 -18.69
C ALA A 259 2.57 -4.63 -18.58
N CYS A 260 3.82 -4.23 -18.28
CA CYS A 260 4.91 -5.18 -18.04
C CYS A 260 4.61 -6.11 -16.85
N PHE A 261 4.21 -5.55 -15.71
CA PHE A 261 3.89 -6.35 -14.51
C PHE A 261 2.64 -7.21 -14.72
N ARG A 262 1.66 -6.76 -15.52
CA ARG A 262 0.40 -7.47 -15.83
C ARG A 262 0.53 -8.52 -16.95
N GLN A 263 1.70 -8.72 -17.54
CA GLN A 263 1.94 -9.90 -18.40
C GLN A 263 1.58 -11.18 -17.65
N ASN A 264 1.78 -11.19 -16.33
CA ASN A 264 1.20 -12.19 -15.46
C ASN A 264 0.00 -11.58 -14.70
N ARG A 265 -1.22 -12.01 -15.04
CA ARG A 265 -2.49 -11.43 -14.56
C ARG A 265 -2.69 -11.52 -13.04
N ASP A 266 -2.04 -12.46 -12.36
CA ASP A 266 -2.18 -12.68 -10.92
C ASP A 266 -1.25 -11.79 -10.07
N VAL A 267 -0.51 -10.86 -10.69
CA VAL A 267 0.36 -9.92 -9.98
C VAL A 267 -0.48 -8.78 -9.41
N ARG A 268 -0.30 -8.51 -8.12
CA ARG A 268 -0.93 -7.36 -7.43
C ARG A 268 0.05 -6.21 -7.32
N ILE A 269 -0.37 -5.03 -7.74
CA ILE A 269 0.44 -3.81 -7.73
C ILE A 269 -0.06 -2.86 -6.65
N VAL A 270 0.84 -2.47 -5.73
CA VAL A 270 0.60 -1.48 -4.68
C VAL A 270 1.43 -0.24 -4.97
N ALA A 271 0.79 0.90 -5.19
CA ALA A 271 1.48 2.18 -5.29
C ALA A 271 1.69 2.80 -3.91
N ILE A 272 2.95 3.14 -3.58
CA ILE A 272 3.33 3.74 -2.30
C ILE A 272 3.30 5.27 -2.42
N GLY A 273 2.83 5.96 -1.37
CA GLY A 273 2.88 7.42 -1.25
C GLY A 273 1.75 8.14 -1.97
N VAL A 274 0.59 7.51 -2.09
CA VAL A 274 -0.61 8.09 -2.69
C VAL A 274 -1.39 8.87 -1.64
N ASN A 275 -1.26 10.19 -1.66
CA ASN A 275 -1.79 11.08 -0.61
C ASN A 275 -2.61 12.26 -1.15
N SER A 276 -2.83 12.34 -2.47
CA SER A 276 -3.63 13.37 -3.13
C SER A 276 -4.76 12.77 -3.96
N ILE A 277 -5.71 13.62 -4.37
CA ILE A 277 -6.80 13.21 -5.28
C ILE A 277 -6.24 12.89 -6.68
N GLU A 278 -5.21 13.60 -7.09
CA GLU A 278 -4.53 13.41 -8.38
C GLU A 278 -3.83 12.06 -8.40
N ASP A 279 -2.98 11.77 -7.40
CA ASP A 279 -2.27 10.48 -7.29
C ASP A 279 -3.25 9.30 -7.23
N TYR A 280 -4.38 9.46 -6.52
CA TYR A 280 -5.37 8.39 -6.42
C TYR A 280 -6.13 8.20 -7.75
N ARG A 281 -6.41 9.28 -8.48
CA ARG A 281 -6.98 9.21 -9.84
C ARG A 281 -6.04 8.47 -10.79
N ASP A 282 -4.75 8.80 -10.74
CA ASP A 282 -3.74 8.10 -11.55
C ASP A 282 -3.72 6.59 -11.24
N ALA A 283 -3.77 6.23 -9.95
CA ALA A 283 -3.85 4.83 -9.54
C ALA A 283 -5.12 4.13 -10.05
N VAL A 284 -6.28 4.82 -10.06
CA VAL A 284 -7.53 4.32 -10.66
C VAL A 284 -7.36 4.10 -12.15
N CYS A 285 -6.81 5.09 -12.88
CA CYS A 285 -6.66 5.05 -14.33
C CYS A 285 -5.61 4.02 -14.79
N LEU A 286 -4.63 3.74 -13.95
CA LEU A 286 -3.66 2.66 -14.14
C LEU A 286 -4.17 1.28 -13.69
N HIS A 287 -5.40 1.20 -13.19
CA HIS A 287 -5.99 -0.04 -12.66
C HIS A 287 -5.12 -0.72 -11.59
N LEU A 288 -4.51 0.04 -10.71
CA LEU A 288 -3.71 -0.52 -9.62
C LEU A 288 -4.61 -1.21 -8.59
N ASP A 289 -4.09 -2.25 -7.92
CA ASP A 289 -4.89 -3.03 -6.97
C ASP A 289 -5.06 -2.32 -5.62
N ALA A 290 -4.02 -1.58 -5.20
CA ALA A 290 -4.04 -0.86 -3.94
C ALA A 290 -3.08 0.33 -3.93
N VAL A 291 -3.33 1.23 -2.99
CA VAL A 291 -2.48 2.38 -2.70
C VAL A 291 -2.12 2.40 -1.21
N LEU A 292 -0.87 2.75 -0.90
CA LEU A 292 -0.39 2.97 0.45
C LEU A 292 -0.46 4.47 0.75
N SER A 293 -1.30 4.85 1.72
CA SER A 293 -1.58 6.24 2.06
C SER A 293 -1.31 6.56 3.53
N ASP A 294 -0.86 7.78 3.78
CA ASP A 294 -0.57 8.30 5.11
C ASP A 294 -1.83 8.74 5.88
N SER A 295 -2.95 9.02 5.16
CA SER A 295 -4.21 9.40 5.79
C SER A 295 -5.40 8.60 5.23
N PRO A 296 -5.77 7.48 5.86
CA PRO A 296 -7.03 6.78 5.58
C PRO A 296 -8.24 7.70 5.67
N LYS A 297 -8.27 8.64 6.62
CA LYS A 297 -9.33 9.63 6.77
C LYS A 297 -9.51 10.48 5.50
N LYS A 298 -8.42 11.03 4.96
CA LYS A 298 -8.44 11.81 3.73
C LYS A 298 -8.86 10.94 2.53
N MET A 299 -8.34 9.71 2.46
CA MET A 299 -8.65 8.80 1.36
C MET A 299 -10.11 8.36 1.33
N THR A 300 -10.78 8.23 2.48
CA THR A 300 -12.21 7.96 2.55
C THR A 300 -13.02 9.07 1.85
N ALA A 301 -12.68 10.34 2.09
CA ALA A 301 -13.32 11.47 1.44
C ALA A 301 -13.03 11.50 -0.08
N ILE A 302 -11.78 11.23 -0.49
CA ILE A 302 -11.39 11.17 -1.91
C ILE A 302 -12.17 10.07 -2.64
N ARG A 303 -12.24 8.86 -2.08
CA ARG A 303 -12.99 7.72 -2.66
C ARG A 303 -14.47 8.03 -2.80
N ALA A 304 -15.10 8.64 -1.78
CA ALA A 304 -16.50 9.03 -1.82
C ALA A 304 -16.79 9.99 -2.99
N GLY A 305 -15.88 10.95 -3.25
CA GLY A 305 -15.99 11.87 -4.39
C GLY A 305 -15.80 11.20 -5.76
N MET A 306 -15.26 9.98 -5.82
CA MET A 306 -15.02 9.25 -7.07
C MET A 306 -16.06 8.17 -7.39
N LEU A 307 -17.03 7.92 -6.50
CA LEU A 307 -18.08 6.91 -6.72
C LEU A 307 -18.98 7.21 -7.93
N GLY A 308 -19.05 8.47 -8.37
CA GLY A 308 -19.76 8.90 -9.58
C GLY A 308 -19.03 8.64 -10.90
N GLY A 309 -17.88 7.98 -10.85
CA GLY A 309 -17.02 7.70 -12.00
C GLY A 309 -15.79 8.60 -12.06
N VAL A 310 -14.71 8.05 -12.61
CA VAL A 310 -13.43 8.75 -12.82
C VAL A 310 -13.20 8.88 -14.32
N ARG A 311 -12.92 10.10 -14.79
CA ARG A 311 -12.48 10.31 -16.16
C ARG A 311 -10.96 10.18 -16.21
N CYS A 312 -10.51 9.18 -16.97
CA CYS A 312 -9.10 9.00 -17.27
C CYS A 312 -8.82 9.75 -18.57
N GLY A 313 -7.91 10.73 -18.55
CA GLY A 313 -7.45 11.38 -19.77
C GLY A 313 -6.74 10.37 -20.67
N GLN A 314 -6.93 10.53 -21.97
CA GLN A 314 -6.14 9.83 -23.01
C GLN A 314 -4.76 10.46 -23.13
#